data_e29ddc852fd4d400c1c519f31ec7e1f8
#
_entry.id   e29ddc852fd4d400c1c519f31ec7e1f8
#
_cell.length_a   1.000
_cell.length_b   1.000
_cell.length_c   1.000
_cell.angle_alpha   90.00
_cell.angle_beta   90.00
_cell.angle_gamma   90.00
#
_symmetry.space_group_name_H-M   'P 1'
#
loop_
_entity.id
_entity.type
_entity.pdbx_description
1 polymer ?
#
loop_
_entity_poly.entity_id
_entity_poly.type
_entity_poly.pdbx_seq_one_letter_code
_entity_poly.pdbx_strand_id
1 'polypeptide(L)'
;MLAGGDGTRVRALTRELSGDDRPKQFCPIMGGHTLLETTWARLDGVITPGHRMAVVTRHHEPFYAPLMARLRSAELVVQPDNRGTAAGILYPLLKLAARAPAAAVAVLPSDHHFSDDAGFMARVEAVFEAAAARA
;
A
#
# COMPACT_ATOMS: atom_id res chain seq x y z
N MET A 1 1.82 3.49 -0.04
CA MET A 1 1.19 2.27 0.54
C MET A 1 2.25 1.21 0.74
N LEU A 2 2.31 0.59 1.92
CA LEU A 2 3.33 -0.41 2.27
C LEU A 2 2.81 -1.82 2.01
N ALA A 3 3.40 -2.53 1.05
CA ALA A 3 3.04 -3.89 0.64
C ALA A 3 4.25 -4.85 0.56
N GLY A 4 5.36 -4.51 1.22
CA GLY A 4 6.62 -5.28 1.16
C GLY A 4 6.80 -6.35 2.24
N GLY A 5 5.83 -6.51 3.15
CA GLY A 5 5.93 -7.48 4.25
C GLY A 5 5.79 -8.94 3.80
N ASP A 6 6.52 -9.86 4.42
CA ASP A 6 6.51 -11.29 4.05
C ASP A 6 5.33 -12.07 4.62
N GLY A 7 4.57 -11.49 5.58
CA GLY A 7 3.34 -12.09 6.10
C GLY A 7 3.51 -13.42 6.83
N THR A 8 4.72 -13.72 7.34
CA THR A 8 5.09 -15.06 7.86
C THR A 8 4.17 -15.57 8.97
N ARG A 9 3.61 -14.68 9.81
CA ARG A 9 2.74 -15.05 10.95
C ARG A 9 1.43 -15.69 10.51
N VAL A 10 0.93 -15.39 9.33
CA VAL A 10 -0.35 -15.88 8.81
C VAL A 10 -0.18 -16.77 7.58
N ARG A 11 1.02 -17.26 7.32
CA ARG A 11 1.34 -18.07 6.14
C ARG A 11 0.50 -19.33 6.01
N ALA A 12 0.19 -19.98 7.13
CA ALA A 12 -0.68 -21.16 7.12
C ALA A 12 -2.07 -20.81 6.56
N LEU A 13 -2.66 -19.72 7.04
CA LEU A 13 -3.95 -19.23 6.56
C LEU A 13 -3.89 -18.81 5.09
N THR A 14 -2.86 -18.06 4.67
CA THR A 14 -2.76 -17.61 3.28
C THR A 14 -2.56 -18.77 2.31
N ARG A 15 -1.84 -19.82 2.73
CA ARG A 15 -1.70 -21.07 1.95
C ARG A 15 -3.03 -21.80 1.80
N GLU A 16 -3.83 -21.88 2.85
CA GLU A 16 -5.16 -22.48 2.81
C GLU A 16 -6.10 -21.73 1.88
N LEU A 17 -6.08 -20.41 1.93
CA LEU A 17 -6.95 -19.54 1.12
C LEU A 17 -6.55 -19.43 -0.36
N SER A 18 -5.27 -19.48 -0.66
CA SER A 18 -4.74 -19.14 -2.00
C SER A 18 -3.96 -20.27 -2.66
N GLY A 19 -3.69 -21.37 -1.92
CA GLY A 19 -2.95 -22.53 -2.44
C GLY A 19 -1.44 -22.32 -2.58
N ASP A 20 -0.91 -21.16 -2.15
CA ASP A 20 0.50 -20.82 -2.22
C ASP A 20 0.97 -19.98 -1.01
N ASP A 21 2.27 -19.66 -0.96
CA ASP A 21 2.89 -18.91 0.14
C ASP A 21 2.84 -17.38 -0.05
N ARG A 22 1.86 -16.87 -0.78
CA ARG A 22 1.74 -15.43 -0.99
C ARG A 22 1.53 -14.69 0.33
N PRO A 23 2.16 -13.51 0.49
CA PRO A 23 1.90 -12.64 1.64
C PRO A 23 0.44 -12.18 1.69
N LYS A 24 -0.08 -11.94 2.90
CA LYS A 24 -1.49 -11.64 3.17
C LYS A 24 -2.06 -10.49 2.33
N GLN A 25 -1.26 -9.46 2.03
CA GLN A 25 -1.70 -8.32 1.23
C GLN A 25 -2.07 -8.68 -0.22
N PHE A 26 -1.59 -9.83 -0.69
CA PHE A 26 -1.90 -10.38 -2.02
C PHE A 26 -2.96 -11.49 -1.99
N CYS A 27 -3.54 -11.77 -0.82
CA CYS A 27 -4.61 -12.76 -0.66
C CYS A 27 -5.98 -12.11 -0.80
N PRO A 28 -6.93 -12.77 -1.49
CA PRO A 28 -8.33 -12.35 -1.57
C PRO A 28 -9.08 -12.79 -0.31
N ILE A 29 -8.75 -12.20 0.84
CA ILE A 29 -9.30 -12.60 2.16
C ILE A 29 -10.76 -12.15 2.30
N MET A 30 -11.13 -11.03 1.67
CA MET A 30 -12.47 -10.45 1.79
C MET A 30 -13.07 -10.15 0.42
N GLY A 31 -14.18 -10.81 0.09
CA GLY A 31 -14.99 -10.47 -1.08
C GLY A 31 -14.33 -10.66 -2.45
N GLY A 32 -13.32 -11.54 -2.56
CA GLY A 32 -12.66 -11.83 -3.84
C GLY A 32 -11.61 -10.81 -4.29
N HIS A 33 -11.43 -9.71 -3.55
CA HIS A 33 -10.36 -8.75 -3.76
C HIS A 33 -9.22 -8.98 -2.78
N THR A 34 -7.98 -8.74 -3.20
CA THR A 34 -6.82 -8.76 -2.31
C THR A 34 -6.89 -7.57 -1.35
N LEU A 35 -6.26 -7.69 -0.18
CA LEU A 35 -6.19 -6.57 0.77
C LEU A 35 -5.49 -5.35 0.16
N LEU A 36 -4.54 -5.57 -0.76
CA LEU A 36 -3.89 -4.51 -1.51
C LEU A 36 -4.89 -3.78 -2.43
N GLU A 37 -5.72 -4.50 -3.18
CA GLU A 37 -6.76 -3.92 -4.05
C GLU A 37 -7.80 -3.14 -3.24
N THR A 38 -8.26 -3.70 -2.12
CA THR A 38 -9.20 -3.03 -1.22
C THR A 38 -8.61 -1.72 -0.67
N THR A 39 -7.35 -1.77 -0.22
CA THR A 39 -6.67 -0.56 0.27
C THR A 39 -6.46 0.46 -0.85
N TRP A 40 -6.19 0.00 -2.07
CA TRP A 40 -6.02 0.88 -3.23
C TRP A 40 -7.32 1.58 -3.60
N ALA A 41 -8.43 0.84 -3.67
CA ALA A 41 -9.76 1.39 -3.96
C ALA A 41 -10.21 2.43 -2.92
N ARG A 42 -9.82 2.24 -1.65
CA ARG A 42 -10.09 3.21 -0.58
C ARG A 42 -9.52 4.60 -0.85
N LEU A 43 -8.44 4.71 -1.62
CA LEU A 43 -7.84 6.00 -1.97
C LEU A 43 -8.62 6.79 -3.02
N ASP A 44 -9.61 6.15 -3.68
CA ASP A 44 -10.39 6.80 -4.73
C ASP A 44 -11.18 7.99 -4.15
N GLY A 45 -11.16 9.09 -4.88
CA GLY A 45 -11.80 10.34 -4.46
C GLY A 45 -10.96 11.24 -3.55
N VAL A 46 -9.98 10.70 -2.80
CA VAL A 46 -9.13 11.49 -1.89
C VAL A 46 -7.71 11.69 -2.45
N ILE A 47 -7.10 10.64 -2.96
CA ILE A 47 -5.75 10.70 -3.53
C ILE A 47 -5.82 10.46 -5.04
N THR A 48 -5.38 11.43 -5.83
CA THR A 48 -5.34 11.28 -7.29
C THR A 48 -4.41 10.13 -7.71
N PRO A 49 -4.75 9.37 -8.75
CA PRO A 49 -3.98 8.19 -9.17
C PRO A 49 -2.48 8.43 -9.35
N GLY A 50 -2.08 9.56 -9.95
CA GLY A 50 -0.67 9.92 -10.16
C GLY A 50 0.12 10.23 -8.88
N HIS A 51 -0.55 10.38 -7.74
CA HIS A 51 0.07 10.62 -6.43
C HIS A 51 0.05 9.38 -5.53
N ARG A 52 -0.18 8.20 -6.09
CA ARG A 52 -0.21 6.93 -5.36
C ARG A 52 1.04 6.13 -5.64
N MET A 53 1.64 5.60 -4.58
CA MET A 53 2.85 4.81 -4.65
C MET A 53 2.67 3.51 -3.87
N ALA A 54 3.04 2.38 -4.47
CA ALA A 54 3.07 1.08 -3.80
C ALA A 54 4.51 0.64 -3.56
N VAL A 55 4.84 0.32 -2.32
CA VAL A 55 6.15 -0.19 -1.93
C VAL A 55 6.06 -1.70 -1.77
N VAL A 56 6.78 -2.43 -2.60
CA VAL A 56 6.79 -3.90 -2.64
C VAL A 56 8.20 -4.42 -2.50
N THR A 57 8.36 -5.72 -2.34
CA THR A 57 9.67 -6.39 -2.32
C THR A 57 9.83 -7.25 -3.57
N ARG A 58 11.03 -7.27 -4.14
CA ARG A 58 11.33 -7.92 -5.43
C ARG A 58 10.84 -9.37 -5.51
N HIS A 59 11.09 -10.18 -4.49
CA HIS A 59 10.70 -11.59 -4.49
C HIS A 59 9.18 -11.83 -4.44
N HIS A 60 8.37 -10.78 -4.20
CA HIS A 60 6.91 -10.84 -4.31
C HIS A 60 6.38 -10.51 -5.70
N GLU A 61 7.25 -10.34 -6.70
CA GLU A 61 6.87 -9.96 -8.06
C GLU A 61 5.77 -10.86 -8.68
N PRO A 62 5.80 -12.20 -8.54
CA PRO A 62 4.74 -13.04 -9.08
C PRO A 62 3.34 -12.71 -8.54
N PHE A 63 3.26 -12.10 -7.36
CA PHE A 63 1.99 -11.76 -6.71
C PHE A 63 1.54 -10.34 -7.00
N TYR A 64 2.47 -9.36 -7.02
CA TYR A 64 2.06 -7.97 -7.25
C TYR A 64 1.99 -7.58 -8.72
N ALA A 65 2.77 -8.18 -9.62
CA ALA A 65 2.79 -7.76 -11.02
C ALA A 65 1.41 -7.85 -11.70
N PRO A 66 0.63 -8.94 -11.55
CA PRO A 66 -0.71 -9.02 -12.10
C PRO A 66 -1.68 -7.97 -11.50
N LEU A 67 -1.50 -7.62 -10.23
CA LEU A 67 -2.32 -6.62 -9.55
C LEU A 67 -1.99 -5.23 -10.06
N MET A 68 -0.70 -4.88 -10.17
CA MET A 68 -0.24 -3.57 -10.63
C MET A 68 -0.67 -3.29 -12.08
N ALA A 69 -0.72 -4.30 -12.93
CA ALA A 69 -1.26 -4.17 -14.28
C ALA A 69 -2.73 -3.71 -14.31
N ARG A 70 -3.50 -4.10 -13.28
CA ARG A 70 -4.91 -3.69 -13.10
C ARG A 70 -5.04 -2.35 -12.39
N LEU A 71 -4.16 -2.06 -11.43
CA LEU A 71 -4.12 -0.83 -10.66
C LEU A 71 -3.37 0.27 -11.43
N ARG A 72 -3.96 0.72 -12.55
CA ARG A 72 -3.37 1.72 -13.44
C ARG A 72 -2.91 2.96 -12.67
N SER A 73 -1.77 3.51 -13.08
CA SER A 73 -1.18 4.75 -12.54
C SER A 73 -0.53 4.65 -11.15
N ALA A 74 -0.24 3.42 -10.66
CA ALA A 74 0.56 3.26 -9.47
C ALA A 74 2.05 3.49 -9.78
N GLU A 75 2.71 4.36 -9.05
CA GLU A 75 4.17 4.32 -9.01
C GLU A 75 4.62 3.16 -8.14
N LEU A 76 5.41 2.26 -8.71
CA LEU A 76 5.93 1.09 -8.02
C LEU A 76 7.34 1.37 -7.47
N VAL A 77 7.51 1.18 -6.17
CA VAL A 77 8.81 1.22 -5.51
C VAL A 77 9.20 -0.19 -5.08
N VAL A 78 10.10 -0.80 -5.82
CA VAL A 78 10.56 -2.16 -5.55
C VAL A 78 11.77 -2.13 -4.65
N GLN A 79 11.65 -2.68 -3.43
CA GLN A 79 12.79 -2.93 -2.54
C GLN A 79 13.50 -4.23 -2.99
N PRO A 80 14.83 -4.26 -3.00
CA PRO A 80 15.59 -5.51 -3.27
C PRO A 80 15.21 -6.61 -2.29
N ASP A 81 15.18 -6.25 -1.00
CA ASP A 81 14.87 -7.13 0.13
C ASP A 81 13.95 -6.43 1.13
N ASN A 82 13.26 -7.21 1.95
CA ASN A 82 12.51 -6.69 3.08
C ASN A 82 13.48 -6.31 4.22
N ARG A 83 13.67 -5.01 4.43
CA ARG A 83 14.50 -4.42 5.49
C ARG A 83 13.65 -3.82 6.62
N GLY A 84 12.40 -4.25 6.73
CA GLY A 84 11.45 -3.78 7.74
C GLY A 84 10.77 -2.46 7.38
N THR A 85 9.87 -2.04 8.26
CA THR A 85 8.96 -0.91 8.03
C THR A 85 9.70 0.41 7.83
N ALA A 86 10.73 0.67 8.62
CA ALA A 86 11.48 1.94 8.53
C ALA A 86 12.14 2.11 7.16
N ALA A 87 12.79 1.08 6.62
CA ALA A 87 13.38 1.12 5.28
C ALA A 87 12.31 1.24 4.20
N GLY A 88 11.18 0.53 4.37
CA GLY A 88 10.02 0.61 3.47
C GLY A 88 9.38 1.99 3.41
N ILE A 89 9.48 2.79 4.45
CA ILE A 89 9.01 4.18 4.49
C ILE A 89 10.09 5.13 3.95
N LEU A 90 11.31 5.03 4.45
CA LEU A 90 12.38 5.98 4.15
C LEU A 90 12.78 5.96 2.66
N TYR A 91 12.87 4.78 2.05
CA TYR A 91 13.28 4.65 0.66
C TYR A 91 12.35 5.40 -0.32
N PRO A 92 11.01 5.19 -0.30
CA PRO A 92 10.11 5.97 -1.15
C PRO A 92 10.06 7.46 -0.77
N LEU A 93 10.21 7.81 0.52
CA LEU A 93 10.25 9.23 0.94
C LEU A 93 11.45 9.96 0.37
N LEU A 94 12.63 9.36 0.33
CA LEU A 94 13.82 9.95 -0.28
C LEU A 94 13.63 10.17 -1.79
N LYS A 95 13.00 9.21 -2.49
CA LYS A 95 12.65 9.38 -3.91
C LYS A 95 11.65 10.51 -4.12
N LEU A 96 10.67 10.63 -3.25
CA LEU A 96 9.65 11.67 -3.34
C LEU A 96 10.21 13.04 -2.99
N ALA A 97 11.04 13.16 -1.94
CA ALA A 97 11.67 14.42 -1.53
C ALA A 97 12.52 15.04 -2.63
N ALA A 98 13.15 14.23 -3.48
CA ALA A 98 13.91 14.72 -4.63
C ALA A 98 13.03 15.39 -5.71
N ARG A 99 11.73 15.07 -5.76
CA ARG A 99 10.79 15.56 -6.79
C ARG A 99 9.80 16.58 -6.22
N ALA A 100 9.39 16.39 -4.97
CA ALA A 100 8.35 17.18 -4.31
C ALA A 100 8.69 17.35 -2.81
N PRO A 101 9.69 18.17 -2.46
CA PRO A 101 10.20 18.29 -1.09
C PRO A 101 9.18 18.83 -0.08
N ALA A 102 8.16 19.56 -0.55
CA ALA A 102 7.10 20.11 0.29
C ALA A 102 5.82 19.25 0.31
N ALA A 103 5.83 18.05 -0.30
CA ALA A 103 4.64 17.22 -0.34
C ALA A 103 4.31 16.62 1.03
N ALA A 104 3.06 16.74 1.46
CA ALA A 104 2.53 15.95 2.56
C ALA A 104 2.32 14.51 2.12
N VAL A 105 2.72 13.53 2.94
CA VAL A 105 2.70 12.11 2.58
C VAL A 105 1.94 11.31 3.63
N ALA A 106 0.91 10.58 3.22
CA ALA A 106 0.28 9.56 4.03
C ALA A 106 0.92 8.19 3.77
N VAL A 107 1.31 7.50 4.82
CA VAL A 107 1.83 6.13 4.75
C VAL A 107 0.76 5.17 5.24
N LEU A 108 0.22 4.36 4.34
CA LEU A 108 -0.86 3.43 4.62
C LEU A 108 -0.35 1.99 4.54
N PRO A 109 -0.62 1.13 5.54
CA PRO A 109 -0.43 -0.31 5.41
C PRO A 109 -1.44 -0.88 4.41
N SER A 110 -1.06 -1.91 3.66
CA SER A 110 -1.89 -2.52 2.60
C SER A 110 -2.77 -3.67 3.09
N ASP A 111 -2.84 -3.89 4.38
CA ASP A 111 -3.42 -5.09 4.99
C ASP A 111 -4.34 -4.78 6.19
N HIS A 112 -4.74 -3.53 6.33
CA HIS A 112 -5.70 -3.11 7.35
C HIS A 112 -7.12 -3.07 6.76
N HIS A 113 -8.05 -3.61 7.52
CA HIS A 113 -9.47 -3.52 7.25
C HIS A 113 -10.10 -2.40 8.08
N PHE A 114 -11.02 -1.65 7.48
CA PHE A 114 -11.87 -0.68 8.16
C PHE A 114 -13.34 -1.02 7.88
N SER A 115 -14.17 -0.95 8.87
CA SER A 115 -15.62 -1.14 8.72
C SER A 115 -16.30 0.06 8.05
N ASP A 116 -15.67 1.22 8.12
CA ASP A 116 -16.09 2.48 7.48
C ASP A 116 -14.93 3.11 6.74
N ASP A 117 -14.73 2.70 5.50
CA ASP A 117 -13.68 3.22 4.62
C ASP A 117 -13.86 4.72 4.33
N ALA A 118 -15.11 5.18 4.16
CA ALA A 118 -15.40 6.58 3.87
C ALA A 118 -15.05 7.48 5.06
N GLY A 119 -15.48 7.09 6.27
CA GLY A 119 -15.15 7.81 7.50
C GLY A 119 -13.65 7.82 7.77
N PHE A 120 -12.94 6.72 7.51
CA PHE A 120 -11.48 6.68 7.61
C PHE A 120 -10.81 7.66 6.63
N MET A 121 -11.21 7.67 5.35
CA MET A 121 -10.62 8.56 4.36
C MET A 121 -10.96 10.03 4.59
N ALA A 122 -12.15 10.36 5.10
CA ALA A 122 -12.47 11.72 5.51
C ALA A 122 -11.53 12.23 6.63
N ARG A 123 -11.07 11.36 7.54
CA ARG A 123 -10.06 11.71 8.55
C ARG A 123 -8.69 11.91 7.94
N VAL A 124 -8.31 11.09 6.96
CA VAL A 124 -7.04 11.26 6.22
C VAL A 124 -7.02 12.61 5.50
N GLU A 125 -8.11 12.99 4.84
CA GLU A 125 -8.26 14.27 4.15
C GLU A 125 -8.13 15.45 5.13
N ALA A 126 -8.84 15.41 6.25
CA ALA A 126 -8.74 16.44 7.29
C ALA A 126 -7.31 16.59 7.85
N VAL A 127 -6.54 15.49 7.93
CA VAL A 127 -5.12 15.55 8.33
C VAL A 127 -4.27 16.23 7.26
N PHE A 128 -4.52 15.99 5.98
CA PHE A 128 -3.82 16.70 4.89
C PHE A 128 -4.12 18.20 4.93
N GLU A 129 -5.37 18.60 5.13
CA GLU A 129 -5.76 20.01 5.28
C GLU A 129 -5.04 20.67 6.47
N ALA A 130 -5.04 19.99 7.63
CA ALA A 130 -4.36 20.49 8.82
C ALA A 130 -2.84 20.58 8.66
N ALA A 131 -2.22 19.66 7.88
CA ALA A 131 -0.81 19.72 7.57
C ALA A 131 -0.49 20.88 6.64
N ALA A 132 -1.31 21.10 5.59
CA ALA A 132 -1.15 22.22 4.67
C ALA A 132 -1.29 23.59 5.35
N ALA A 133 -2.16 23.71 6.35
CA ALA A 133 -2.34 24.94 7.10
C ALA A 133 -1.16 25.30 8.03
N ARG A 134 -0.20 24.38 8.24
CA ARG A 134 0.98 24.56 9.12
C ARG A 134 2.31 24.65 8.36
N ALA A 135 2.28 24.43 7.04
CA ALA A 135 3.45 24.52 6.18
C ALA A 135 3.70 25.96 5.69
#